data_90e505a6aa1e2f23d694ca4b8966a10e
#
_entry.id   90e505a6aa1e2f23d694ca4b8966a10e
#
_cell.length_a   1.000
_cell.length_b   1.000
_cell.length_c   1.000
_cell.angle_alpha   90.00
_cell.angle_beta   90.00
_cell.angle_gamma   90.00
#
_symmetry.space_group_name_H-M   'P 1'
#
loop_
_entity.id
_entity.type
_entity.pdbx_description
1 polymer ?
#
loop_
_entity_poly.entity_id
_entity_poly.type
_entity_poly.pdbx_seq_one_letter_code
_entity_poly.pdbx_strand_id
1 'polypeptide(L)'
;YQICKAFRDDPVTSLHNPEFTIVEWYRPSFSMENLMNEVEEYVQTVVSCGKILRYSYQEVFEEKIGLNPHECSLDEIQKAAYTHLDIGSKDLRFTEYLDLVMSEVVEPNLPEFCFLYDYPECQAAMATIEIDDHGNQIAKRFELYCKGKEIANGYFELTDPIEQLRRLTSDNIERSKKGLPEIPIDERFFAALSAGIPKGSGVALGLDRLLMVMGDFEEIDSVLSFSIKRV
;
A
#
# COMPACT_ATOMS: atom_id res chain seq x y z
N TYR A 1 -7.07 -2.29 18.60
CA TYR A 1 -7.69 -2.47 17.28
C TYR A 1 -9.00 -1.71 17.17
N GLN A 2 -9.38 -1.39 15.95
CA GLN A 2 -10.64 -0.77 15.62
C GLN A 2 -11.22 -1.47 14.37
N ILE A 3 -12.53 -1.65 14.36
CA ILE A 3 -13.28 -2.04 13.15
C ILE A 3 -14.24 -0.89 12.86
N CYS A 4 -14.08 -0.25 11.71
CA CYS A 4 -14.87 0.93 11.39
C CYS A 4 -15.10 1.08 9.88
N LYS A 5 -16.01 1.97 9.52
CA LYS A 5 -16.15 2.46 8.15
C LYS A 5 -15.06 3.47 7.84
N ALA A 6 -14.46 3.30 6.68
CA ALA A 6 -13.56 4.28 6.07
C ALA A 6 -14.21 4.83 4.79
N PHE A 7 -13.80 6.05 4.43
CA PHE A 7 -14.34 6.80 3.29
C PHE A 7 -13.21 7.31 2.43
N ARG A 8 -13.29 7.08 1.11
CA ARG A 8 -12.35 7.62 0.12
C ARG A 8 -13.13 8.11 -1.09
N ASP A 9 -12.68 9.21 -1.67
CA ASP A 9 -13.20 9.76 -2.92
C ASP A 9 -12.49 9.11 -4.12
N ASP A 10 -12.53 7.78 -4.17
CA ASP A 10 -11.97 6.99 -5.24
C ASP A 10 -13.04 6.62 -6.28
N PRO A 11 -12.66 6.42 -7.55
CA PRO A 11 -13.57 5.90 -8.55
C PRO A 11 -14.20 4.57 -8.14
N VAL A 12 -15.50 4.42 -8.39
CA VAL A 12 -16.20 3.16 -8.13
C VAL A 12 -15.78 2.11 -9.16
N THR A 13 -15.22 1.01 -8.70
CA THR A 13 -14.77 -0.11 -9.54
C THR A 13 -15.32 -1.44 -9.03
N SER A 14 -14.86 -2.55 -9.59
CA SER A 14 -15.14 -3.89 -9.04
C SER A 14 -14.58 -4.09 -7.63
N LEU A 15 -13.48 -3.41 -7.28
CA LEU A 15 -12.78 -3.55 -6.00
C LEU A 15 -12.92 -2.34 -5.07
N HIS A 16 -13.53 -1.24 -5.54
CA HIS A 16 -13.60 0.02 -4.80
C HIS A 16 -15.03 0.52 -4.65
N ASN A 17 -15.40 0.89 -3.43
CA ASN A 17 -16.62 1.60 -3.07
C ASN A 17 -16.23 2.77 -2.15
N PRO A 18 -16.83 3.97 -2.29
CA PRO A 18 -16.47 5.14 -1.47
C PRO A 18 -16.55 4.92 0.03
N GLU A 19 -17.48 4.08 0.49
CA GLU A 19 -17.56 3.59 1.87
C GLU A 19 -17.20 2.12 1.91
N PHE A 20 -16.25 1.75 2.79
CA PHE A 20 -15.80 0.37 2.98
C PHE A 20 -15.45 0.12 4.45
N THR A 21 -15.26 -1.14 4.82
CA THR A 21 -14.97 -1.53 6.21
C THR A 21 -13.52 -1.98 6.34
N ILE A 22 -12.81 -1.43 7.32
CA ILE A 22 -11.47 -1.86 7.69
C ILE A 22 -11.43 -2.41 9.11
N VAL A 23 -10.51 -3.32 9.35
CA VAL A 23 -9.95 -3.58 10.67
C VAL A 23 -8.53 -3.04 10.68
N GLU A 24 -8.23 -2.26 11.70
CA GLU A 24 -6.93 -1.62 11.87
C GLU A 24 -6.40 -1.90 13.27
N TRP A 25 -5.14 -2.30 13.37
CA TRP A 25 -4.53 -2.51 14.67
C TRP A 25 -3.03 -2.20 14.68
N TYR A 26 -2.51 -1.96 15.86
CA TYR A 26 -1.12 -1.59 16.10
C TYR A 26 -0.51 -2.51 17.15
N ARG A 27 0.76 -2.84 16.96
CA ARG A 27 1.56 -3.65 17.87
C ARG A 27 2.82 -2.89 18.31
N PRO A 28 2.81 -2.30 19.51
CA PRO A 28 4.03 -1.71 20.07
C PRO A 28 5.15 -2.76 20.15
N SER A 29 6.36 -2.34 19.81
CA SER A 29 7.58 -3.17 19.80
C SER A 29 7.63 -4.31 18.79
N PHE A 30 6.61 -4.51 17.93
CA PHE A 30 6.70 -5.44 16.82
C PHE A 30 7.53 -4.85 15.69
N SER A 31 8.39 -5.69 15.11
CA SER A 31 8.94 -5.41 13.77
C SER A 31 7.85 -5.58 12.71
N MET A 32 8.09 -5.06 11.51
CA MET A 32 7.22 -5.29 10.36
C MET A 32 7.02 -6.80 10.09
N GLU A 33 8.10 -7.57 10.19
CA GLU A 33 8.06 -9.02 9.99
C GLU A 33 7.18 -9.73 11.01
N ASN A 34 7.24 -9.34 12.29
CA ASN A 34 6.37 -9.90 13.33
C ASN A 34 4.90 -9.59 13.04
N LEU A 35 4.60 -8.39 12.53
CA LEU A 35 3.24 -8.03 12.15
C LEU A 35 2.78 -8.81 10.91
N MET A 36 3.64 -9.00 9.90
CA MET A 36 3.33 -9.85 8.74
C MET A 36 2.99 -11.29 9.16
N ASN A 37 3.72 -11.85 10.15
CA ASN A 37 3.41 -13.17 10.70
C ASN A 37 2.00 -13.19 11.32
N GLU A 38 1.65 -12.18 12.11
CA GLU A 38 0.33 -12.08 12.73
C GLU A 38 -0.79 -11.91 11.70
N VAL A 39 -0.56 -11.11 10.65
CA VAL A 39 -1.51 -10.96 9.54
C VAL A 39 -1.69 -12.28 8.79
N GLU A 40 -0.60 -13.02 8.52
CA GLU A 40 -0.66 -14.36 7.92
C GLU A 40 -1.52 -15.31 8.76
N GLU A 41 -1.25 -15.41 10.06
CA GLU A 41 -2.05 -16.22 10.99
C GLU A 41 -3.52 -15.81 10.98
N TYR A 42 -3.80 -14.50 11.03
CA TYR A 42 -5.18 -14.00 10.98
C TYR A 42 -5.90 -14.40 9.70
N VAL A 43 -5.29 -14.20 8.54
CA VAL A 43 -5.90 -14.54 7.25
C VAL A 43 -6.11 -16.05 7.13
N GLN A 44 -5.16 -16.86 7.57
CA GLN A 44 -5.27 -18.33 7.56
C GLN A 44 -6.40 -18.87 8.46
N THR A 45 -6.87 -18.10 9.46
CA THR A 45 -8.03 -18.53 10.26
C THR A 45 -9.35 -18.45 9.50
N VAL A 46 -9.43 -17.62 8.46
CA VAL A 46 -10.68 -17.34 7.72
C VAL A 46 -10.62 -17.74 6.25
N VAL A 47 -9.43 -17.81 5.68
CA VAL A 47 -9.19 -18.24 4.29
C VAL A 47 -8.41 -19.53 4.30
N SER A 48 -8.91 -20.56 3.62
CA SER A 48 -8.17 -21.81 3.44
C SER A 48 -7.03 -21.59 2.44
N CYS A 49 -5.88 -21.16 2.93
CA CYS A 49 -4.67 -21.02 2.14
C CYS A 49 -3.49 -21.69 2.84
N GLY A 50 -2.46 -22.05 2.07
CA GLY A 50 -1.18 -22.53 2.58
C GLY A 50 -0.33 -21.37 3.14
N LYS A 51 0.99 -21.59 3.14
CA LYS A 51 1.94 -20.52 3.49
C LYS A 51 1.82 -19.37 2.48
N ILE A 52 1.74 -18.15 3.00
CA ILE A 52 1.74 -16.93 2.19
C ILE A 52 3.20 -16.62 1.80
N LEU A 53 3.46 -16.47 0.52
CA LEU A 53 4.80 -16.18 0.00
C LEU A 53 5.20 -14.75 0.32
N ARG A 54 6.51 -14.46 0.32
CA ARG A 54 7.03 -13.12 0.64
C ARG A 54 8.05 -12.72 -0.39
N TYR A 55 7.84 -11.57 -1.00
CA TYR A 55 8.71 -10.98 -2.01
C TYR A 55 8.98 -9.53 -1.66
N SER A 56 10.22 -9.10 -1.79
CA SER A 56 10.51 -7.66 -1.78
C SER A 56 9.94 -7.01 -3.05
N TYR A 57 9.69 -5.72 -2.96
CA TYR A 57 9.27 -4.93 -4.12
C TYR A 57 10.32 -4.99 -5.23
N GLN A 58 11.60 -5.01 -4.86
CA GLN A 58 12.71 -5.19 -5.80
C GLN A 58 12.63 -6.53 -6.54
N GLU A 59 12.47 -7.65 -5.82
CA GLU A 59 12.44 -8.99 -6.43
C GLU A 59 11.36 -9.10 -7.52
N VAL A 60 10.14 -8.60 -7.26
CA VAL A 60 9.06 -8.69 -8.25
C VAL A 60 9.29 -7.76 -9.44
N PHE A 61 9.88 -6.59 -9.25
CA PHE A 61 10.20 -5.68 -10.35
C PHE A 61 11.35 -6.22 -11.21
N GLU A 62 12.41 -6.71 -10.60
CA GLU A 62 13.53 -7.33 -11.34
C GLU A 62 13.07 -8.55 -12.13
N GLU A 63 12.21 -9.39 -11.54
CA GLU A 63 11.69 -10.57 -12.24
C GLU A 63 10.81 -10.20 -13.44
N LYS A 64 9.94 -9.19 -13.31
CA LYS A 64 8.93 -8.87 -14.33
C LYS A 64 9.42 -7.91 -15.41
N ILE A 65 10.24 -6.93 -15.05
CA ILE A 65 10.68 -5.88 -15.97
C ILE A 65 12.20 -5.70 -16.04
N GLY A 66 12.98 -6.42 -15.22
CA GLY A 66 14.44 -6.38 -15.22
C GLY A 66 15.04 -5.09 -14.66
N LEU A 67 14.31 -4.34 -13.83
CA LEU A 67 14.77 -3.10 -13.21
C LEU A 67 14.71 -3.17 -11.69
N ASN A 68 15.75 -2.62 -11.03
CA ASN A 68 15.71 -2.35 -9.60
C ASN A 68 14.94 -1.03 -9.36
N PRO A 69 13.76 -1.04 -8.72
CA PRO A 69 12.93 0.15 -8.51
C PRO A 69 13.53 1.16 -7.52
N HIS A 70 14.53 0.75 -6.73
CA HIS A 70 15.22 1.64 -5.79
C HIS A 70 16.33 2.45 -6.45
N GLU A 71 16.85 2.02 -7.60
CA GLU A 71 18.01 2.61 -8.27
C GLU A 71 17.70 3.15 -9.66
N CYS A 72 16.64 2.66 -10.31
CA CYS A 72 16.36 3.03 -11.69
C CYS A 72 15.97 4.51 -11.82
N SER A 73 16.37 5.09 -12.94
CA SER A 73 16.03 6.45 -13.32
C SER A 73 14.61 6.56 -13.88
N LEU A 74 14.08 7.80 -13.97
CA LEU A 74 12.81 8.09 -14.63
C LEU A 74 12.79 7.58 -16.08
N ASP A 75 13.88 7.76 -16.83
CA ASP A 75 13.97 7.34 -18.24
C ASP A 75 13.90 5.81 -18.36
N GLU A 76 14.50 5.06 -17.44
CA GLU A 76 14.49 3.61 -17.44
C GLU A 76 13.11 3.04 -17.12
N ILE A 77 12.45 3.54 -16.06
CA ILE A 77 11.10 3.07 -15.72
C ILE A 77 10.07 3.47 -16.80
N GLN A 78 10.20 4.66 -17.37
CA GLN A 78 9.38 5.11 -18.50
C GLN A 78 9.53 4.18 -19.71
N LYS A 79 10.78 3.84 -20.09
CA LYS A 79 11.07 2.91 -21.20
C LYS A 79 10.50 1.52 -20.92
N ALA A 80 10.63 1.02 -19.68
CA ALA A 80 10.03 -0.25 -19.29
C ALA A 80 8.50 -0.21 -19.41
N ALA A 81 7.86 0.85 -18.91
CA ALA A 81 6.42 1.03 -19.03
C ALA A 81 5.96 1.01 -20.50
N TYR A 82 6.63 1.74 -21.41
CA TYR A 82 6.31 1.71 -22.84
C TYR A 82 6.60 0.37 -23.53
N THR A 83 7.49 -0.44 -22.97
CA THR A 83 7.82 -1.76 -23.52
C THR A 83 6.72 -2.78 -23.20
N HIS A 84 6.16 -2.68 -21.99
CA HIS A 84 5.18 -3.64 -21.50
C HIS A 84 3.72 -3.21 -21.65
N LEU A 85 3.46 -1.89 -21.84
CA LEU A 85 2.12 -1.33 -21.83
C LEU A 85 1.89 -0.47 -23.09
N ASP A 86 0.72 -0.61 -23.70
CA ASP A 86 0.27 0.28 -24.79
C ASP A 86 -0.31 1.58 -24.21
N ILE A 87 0.56 2.37 -23.60
CA ILE A 87 0.23 3.69 -23.09
C ILE A 87 0.73 4.75 -24.05
N GLY A 88 -0.16 5.60 -24.55
CA GLY A 88 0.26 6.77 -25.36
C GLY A 88 1.30 7.60 -24.58
N SER A 89 2.07 8.46 -25.29
CA SER A 89 3.06 9.35 -24.66
C SER A 89 2.42 10.14 -23.52
N LYS A 90 2.80 9.84 -22.30
CA LYS A 90 2.35 10.52 -21.07
C LYS A 90 3.57 11.06 -20.34
N ASP A 91 3.47 12.30 -19.92
CA ASP A 91 4.46 12.92 -19.02
C ASP A 91 4.06 12.60 -17.56
N LEU A 92 4.41 11.38 -17.13
CA LEU A 92 4.16 10.89 -15.78
C LEU A 92 5.42 11.06 -14.94
N ARG A 93 5.24 11.22 -13.64
CA ARG A 93 6.35 11.24 -12.68
C ARG A 93 6.85 9.83 -12.40
N PHE A 94 8.02 9.73 -11.80
CA PHE A 94 8.64 8.46 -11.43
C PHE A 94 7.70 7.54 -10.62
N THR A 95 7.07 8.07 -9.58
CA THR A 95 6.09 7.33 -8.76
C THR A 95 4.89 6.86 -9.56
N GLU A 96 4.38 7.67 -10.48
CA GLU A 96 3.23 7.32 -11.32
C GLU A 96 3.56 6.22 -12.32
N TYR A 97 4.82 6.16 -12.82
CA TYR A 97 5.28 5.01 -13.61
C TYR A 97 5.46 3.75 -12.77
N LEU A 98 5.96 3.87 -11.52
CA LEU A 98 6.04 2.73 -10.60
C LEU A 98 4.65 2.16 -10.32
N ASP A 99 3.67 3.02 -9.99
CA ASP A 99 2.29 2.61 -9.73
C ASP A 99 1.67 1.93 -10.95
N LEU A 100 1.89 2.50 -12.14
CA LEU A 100 1.37 1.95 -13.40
C LEU A 100 1.98 0.57 -13.72
N VAL A 101 3.29 0.42 -13.58
CA VAL A 101 3.97 -0.88 -13.80
C VAL A 101 3.55 -1.89 -12.74
N MET A 102 3.40 -1.47 -11.48
CA MET A 102 2.90 -2.32 -10.43
C MET A 102 1.52 -2.86 -10.78
N SER A 103 0.55 -1.98 -11.05
CA SER A 103 -0.84 -2.37 -11.27
C SER A 103 -1.07 -3.16 -12.56
N GLU A 104 -0.36 -2.84 -13.63
CA GLU A 104 -0.64 -3.42 -14.95
C GLU A 104 0.30 -4.59 -15.33
N VAL A 105 1.49 -4.66 -14.73
CA VAL A 105 2.49 -5.68 -15.08
C VAL A 105 2.77 -6.62 -13.93
N VAL A 106 2.97 -6.10 -12.71
CA VAL A 106 3.39 -6.90 -11.56
C VAL A 106 2.21 -7.59 -10.89
N GLU A 107 1.22 -6.84 -10.44
CA GLU A 107 0.07 -7.38 -9.70
C GLU A 107 -0.68 -8.52 -10.41
N PRO A 108 -0.95 -8.44 -11.73
CA PRO A 108 -1.63 -9.54 -12.44
C PRO A 108 -0.83 -10.85 -12.47
N ASN A 109 0.48 -10.77 -12.20
CA ASN A 109 1.40 -11.90 -12.22
C ASN A 109 1.89 -12.33 -10.84
N LEU A 110 1.33 -11.76 -9.76
CA LEU A 110 1.66 -12.16 -8.39
C LEU A 110 1.11 -13.55 -8.08
N PRO A 111 1.76 -14.30 -7.18
CA PRO A 111 1.19 -15.51 -6.60
C PRO A 111 -0.16 -15.26 -5.95
N GLU A 112 -1.01 -16.29 -5.91
CA GLU A 112 -2.38 -16.20 -5.37
C GLU A 112 -2.42 -15.63 -3.96
N PHE A 113 -1.40 -15.91 -3.14
CA PHE A 113 -1.25 -15.37 -1.78
C PHE A 113 0.19 -14.95 -1.56
N CYS A 114 0.44 -13.66 -1.46
CA CYS A 114 1.78 -13.15 -1.21
C CYS A 114 1.78 -11.79 -0.49
N PHE A 115 2.83 -11.58 0.30
CA PHE A 115 3.23 -10.26 0.76
C PHE A 115 4.21 -9.66 -0.24
N LEU A 116 4.03 -8.35 -0.51
CA LEU A 116 5.06 -7.49 -1.04
C LEU A 116 5.57 -6.58 0.09
N TYR A 117 6.88 -6.45 0.23
CA TYR A 117 7.47 -5.64 1.31
C TYR A 117 8.70 -4.85 0.82
N ASP A 118 9.19 -3.94 1.66
CA ASP A 118 10.34 -3.08 1.39
C ASP A 118 10.14 -2.24 0.11
N TYR A 119 9.15 -1.38 0.17
CA TYR A 119 8.77 -0.46 -0.91
C TYR A 119 9.84 0.62 -1.17
N PRO A 120 9.90 1.22 -2.36
CA PRO A 120 10.76 2.38 -2.61
C PRO A 120 10.46 3.54 -1.67
N GLU A 121 11.48 4.33 -1.31
CA GLU A 121 11.37 5.51 -0.43
C GLU A 121 10.24 6.45 -0.87
N CYS A 122 10.09 6.68 -2.17
CA CYS A 122 9.07 7.58 -2.72
C CYS A 122 7.63 7.08 -2.52
N GLN A 123 7.44 5.82 -2.11
CA GLN A 123 6.15 5.21 -1.77
C GLN A 123 6.04 4.90 -0.27
N ALA A 124 6.86 5.53 0.56
CA ALA A 124 6.94 5.23 1.99
C ALA A 124 5.66 5.54 2.77
N ALA A 125 4.81 6.45 2.29
CA ALA A 125 3.63 6.91 3.04
C ALA A 125 3.98 7.25 4.50
N MET A 126 3.46 6.51 5.47
CA MET A 126 3.73 6.68 6.90
C MET A 126 4.75 5.66 7.45
N ALA A 127 5.44 4.93 6.59
CA ALA A 127 6.46 3.96 7.01
C ALA A 127 7.79 4.64 7.38
N THR A 128 8.50 4.04 8.32
CA THR A 128 9.93 4.34 8.55
C THR A 128 10.74 3.94 7.31
N ILE A 129 11.77 4.73 6.99
CA ILE A 129 12.75 4.41 5.96
C ILE A 129 13.99 3.82 6.65
N GLU A 130 14.50 2.72 6.09
CA GLU A 130 15.75 2.08 6.50
C GLU A 130 16.67 1.92 5.29
N ILE A 131 17.92 1.61 5.55
CA ILE A 131 18.92 1.27 4.51
C ILE A 131 19.03 -0.26 4.48
N ASP A 132 18.85 -0.85 3.30
CA ASP A 132 19.04 -2.28 3.11
C ASP A 132 20.53 -2.67 3.02
N ASP A 133 20.82 -3.97 2.89
CA ASP A 133 22.17 -4.50 2.78
C ASP A 133 22.91 -4.06 1.49
N HIS A 134 22.18 -3.53 0.51
CA HIS A 134 22.70 -3.01 -0.76
C HIS A 134 22.92 -1.49 -0.74
N GLY A 135 22.48 -0.80 0.31
CA GLY A 135 22.57 0.64 0.46
C GLY A 135 21.37 1.42 -0.06
N ASN A 136 20.28 0.74 -0.45
CA ASN A 136 19.06 1.38 -0.92
C ASN A 136 18.22 1.90 0.25
N GLN A 137 17.54 3.01 0.06
CA GLN A 137 16.52 3.50 0.97
C GLN A 137 15.22 2.75 0.73
N ILE A 138 14.81 1.94 1.69
CA ILE A 138 13.60 1.14 1.64
C ILE A 138 12.59 1.62 2.67
N ALA A 139 11.34 1.70 2.27
CA ALA A 139 10.23 1.96 3.17
C ALA A 139 9.81 0.65 3.85
N LYS A 140 9.80 0.63 5.17
CA LYS A 140 9.33 -0.53 5.95
C LYS A 140 7.80 -0.63 5.90
N ARG A 141 7.32 -0.94 4.70
CA ARG A 141 5.91 -1.10 4.31
C ARG A 141 5.72 -2.48 3.71
N PHE A 142 4.57 -3.06 3.96
CA PHE A 142 4.14 -4.27 3.27
C PHE A 142 2.69 -4.17 2.82
N GLU A 143 2.36 -4.90 1.78
CA GLU A 143 0.99 -5.17 1.37
C GLU A 143 0.77 -6.67 1.25
N LEU A 144 -0.45 -7.12 1.56
CA LEU A 144 -0.88 -8.50 1.37
C LEU A 144 -1.81 -8.58 0.18
N TYR A 145 -1.44 -9.40 -0.78
CA TYR A 145 -2.26 -9.74 -1.94
C TYR A 145 -2.86 -11.14 -1.80
N CYS A 146 -4.16 -11.24 -2.03
CA CYS A 146 -4.88 -12.51 -2.06
C CYS A 146 -5.74 -12.57 -3.32
N LYS A 147 -5.48 -13.54 -4.18
CA LYS A 147 -6.19 -13.72 -5.47
C LYS A 147 -6.24 -12.42 -6.30
N GLY A 148 -5.11 -11.73 -6.43
CA GLY A 148 -4.98 -10.47 -7.16
C GLY A 148 -5.66 -9.25 -6.51
N LYS A 149 -6.05 -9.35 -5.25
CA LYS A 149 -6.66 -8.25 -4.50
C LYS A 149 -5.75 -7.86 -3.34
N GLU A 150 -5.37 -6.58 -3.24
CA GLU A 150 -4.73 -6.02 -2.05
C GLU A 150 -5.71 -6.10 -0.87
N ILE A 151 -5.36 -6.87 0.16
CA ILE A 151 -6.20 -7.12 1.33
C ILE A 151 -5.75 -6.29 2.53
N ALA A 152 -4.44 -6.10 2.69
CA ALA A 152 -3.89 -5.37 3.82
C ALA A 152 -2.70 -4.52 3.41
N ASN A 153 -2.50 -3.41 4.12
CA ASN A 153 -1.37 -2.50 3.98
C ASN A 153 -0.86 -2.15 5.38
N GLY A 154 0.42 -2.40 5.64
CA GLY A 154 1.00 -2.23 6.96
C GLY A 154 2.38 -1.59 6.92
N TYR A 155 2.76 -1.01 8.05
CA TYR A 155 3.98 -0.22 8.19
C TYR A 155 4.72 -0.58 9.48
N PHE A 156 6.04 -0.43 9.48
CA PHE A 156 6.76 -0.05 10.68
C PHE A 156 6.63 1.46 10.81
N GLU A 157 5.93 1.91 11.82
CA GLU A 157 5.39 3.26 11.91
C GLU A 157 6.46 4.34 11.99
N LEU A 158 6.28 5.41 11.22
CA LEU A 158 7.07 6.63 11.34
C LEU A 158 6.65 7.39 12.60
N THR A 159 7.53 7.48 13.56
CA THR A 159 7.29 8.16 14.84
C THR A 159 8.00 9.51 14.98
N ASP A 160 8.76 9.93 13.96
CA ASP A 160 9.43 11.23 13.91
C ASP A 160 8.48 12.31 13.39
N PRO A 161 8.07 13.28 14.26
CA PRO A 161 7.14 14.34 13.87
C PRO A 161 7.73 15.30 12.82
N ILE A 162 9.05 15.49 12.79
CA ILE A 162 9.71 16.41 11.82
C ILE A 162 9.65 15.79 10.43
N GLU A 163 10.03 14.53 10.31
CA GLU A 163 9.95 13.82 9.02
C GLU A 163 8.51 13.67 8.56
N GLN A 164 7.57 13.37 9.45
CA GLN A 164 6.15 13.29 9.10
C GLN A 164 5.60 14.61 8.56
N LEU A 165 5.96 15.74 9.22
CA LEU A 165 5.57 17.08 8.75
C LEU A 165 6.16 17.39 7.39
N ARG A 166 7.43 17.04 7.17
CA ARG A 166 8.10 17.22 5.88
C ARG A 166 7.36 16.50 4.76
N ARG A 167 6.96 15.23 4.97
CA ARG A 167 6.22 14.43 3.98
C ARG A 167 4.86 15.04 3.67
N LEU A 168 4.03 15.33 4.68
CA LEU A 168 2.70 15.91 4.47
C LEU A 168 2.76 17.30 3.81
N THR A 169 3.79 18.10 4.11
CA THR A 169 4.02 19.38 3.43
C THR A 169 4.37 19.16 1.96
N SER A 170 5.24 18.18 1.67
CA SER A 170 5.58 17.82 0.29
C SER A 170 4.36 17.35 -0.50
N ASP A 171 3.51 16.52 0.11
CA ASP A 171 2.27 16.03 -0.50
C ASP A 171 1.31 17.18 -0.83
N ASN A 172 1.16 18.16 0.07
CA ASN A 172 0.35 19.34 -0.18
C ASN A 172 0.90 20.21 -1.33
N ILE A 173 2.23 20.33 -1.44
CA ILE A 173 2.86 21.01 -2.58
C ILE A 173 2.52 20.30 -3.90
N GLU A 174 2.60 18.97 -3.92
CA GLU A 174 2.26 18.19 -5.10
C GLU A 174 0.76 18.27 -5.44
N ARG A 175 -0.13 18.26 -4.45
CA ARG A 175 -1.56 18.51 -4.63
C ARG A 175 -1.82 19.86 -5.27
N SER A 176 -1.19 20.92 -4.75
CA SER A 176 -1.32 22.28 -5.32
C SER A 176 -0.87 22.35 -6.77
N LYS A 177 0.25 21.68 -7.15
CA LYS A 177 0.70 21.60 -8.55
C LYS A 177 -0.33 20.93 -9.48
N LYS A 178 -1.12 19.99 -8.94
CA LYS A 178 -2.21 19.30 -9.65
C LYS A 178 -3.54 20.08 -9.64
N GLY A 179 -3.59 21.26 -9.02
CA GLY A 179 -4.81 22.05 -8.85
C GLY A 179 -5.80 21.43 -7.85
N LEU A 180 -5.34 20.52 -7.01
CA LEU A 180 -6.13 19.90 -5.94
C LEU A 180 -6.05 20.78 -4.66
N PRO A 181 -7.11 20.80 -3.84
CA PRO A 181 -7.08 21.54 -2.58
C PRO A 181 -6.04 20.94 -1.62
N GLU A 182 -5.40 21.82 -0.85
CA GLU A 182 -4.53 21.38 0.25
C GLU A 182 -5.34 20.68 1.33
N ILE A 183 -4.75 19.66 1.96
CA ILE A 183 -5.32 18.97 3.11
C ILE A 183 -4.78 19.64 4.38
N PRO A 184 -5.65 20.14 5.28
CA PRO A 184 -5.20 20.69 6.54
C PRO A 184 -4.38 19.70 7.37
N ILE A 185 -3.28 20.16 7.92
CA ILE A 185 -2.46 19.37 8.83
C ILE A 185 -3.19 19.23 10.17
N ASP A 186 -3.35 17.99 10.65
CA ASP A 186 -3.97 17.72 11.94
C ASP A 186 -3.01 18.04 13.08
N GLU A 187 -3.21 19.18 13.75
CA GLU A 187 -2.39 19.63 14.87
C GLU A 187 -2.43 18.66 16.06
N ARG A 188 -3.54 17.94 16.27
CA ARG A 188 -3.68 16.95 17.38
C ARG A 188 -2.83 15.72 17.11
N PHE A 189 -2.80 15.28 15.85
CA PHE A 189 -1.93 14.19 15.43
C PHE A 189 -0.45 14.57 15.67
N PHE A 190 -0.03 15.77 15.28
CA PHE A 190 1.34 16.24 15.51
C PHE A 190 1.67 16.42 16.99
N ALA A 191 0.72 16.90 17.78
CA ALA A 191 0.91 16.99 19.24
C ALA A 191 1.13 15.59 19.85
N ALA A 192 0.38 14.58 19.40
CA ALA A 192 0.55 13.20 19.83
C ALA A 192 1.91 12.62 19.42
N LEU A 193 2.34 12.81 18.16
CA LEU A 193 3.66 12.40 17.68
C LEU A 193 4.78 13.06 18.49
N SER A 194 4.66 14.37 18.76
CA SER A 194 5.66 15.12 19.53
C SER A 194 5.71 14.72 21.01
N ALA A 195 4.59 14.28 21.57
CA ALA A 195 4.56 13.70 22.93
C ALA A 195 5.26 12.34 23.01
N GLY A 196 5.46 11.69 21.88
CA GLY A 196 6.09 10.39 21.72
C GLY A 196 5.08 9.25 21.59
N ILE A 197 5.20 8.52 20.48
CA ILE A 197 4.45 7.29 20.20
C ILE A 197 5.45 6.12 20.31
N PRO A 198 5.08 5.00 20.95
CA PRO A 198 5.93 3.82 20.97
C PRO A 198 6.25 3.34 19.55
N LYS A 199 7.51 3.00 19.28
CA LYS A 199 7.89 2.32 18.05
C LYS A 199 7.15 1.00 17.94
N GLY A 200 6.71 0.65 16.74
CA GLY A 200 5.99 -0.59 16.48
C GLY A 200 5.43 -0.60 15.07
N SER A 201 4.63 -1.60 14.81
CA SER A 201 4.03 -1.78 13.49
C SER A 201 2.51 -1.72 13.56
N GLY A 202 1.89 -1.18 12.51
CA GLY A 202 0.46 -1.10 12.33
C GLY A 202 0.03 -1.62 10.97
N VAL A 203 -1.22 -2.07 10.87
CA VAL A 203 -1.80 -2.57 9.64
C VAL A 203 -3.28 -2.23 9.54
N ALA A 204 -3.71 -1.84 8.36
CA ALA A 204 -5.10 -1.75 7.96
C ALA A 204 -5.43 -2.91 7.02
N LEU A 205 -6.52 -3.64 7.30
CA LEU A 205 -7.00 -4.75 6.51
C LEU A 205 -8.44 -4.48 6.06
N GLY A 206 -8.67 -4.58 4.74
CA GLY A 206 -9.98 -4.38 4.12
C GLY A 206 -10.88 -5.58 4.31
N LEU A 207 -11.86 -5.48 5.23
CA LEU A 207 -12.76 -6.60 5.54
C LEU A 207 -13.66 -6.96 4.35
N ASP A 208 -14.10 -5.98 3.58
CA ASP A 208 -14.96 -6.24 2.42
C ASP A 208 -14.20 -7.05 1.35
N ARG A 209 -12.95 -6.70 1.06
CA ARG A 209 -12.09 -7.46 0.14
C ARG A 209 -11.73 -8.85 0.69
N LEU A 210 -11.52 -8.98 2.00
CA LEU A 210 -11.30 -10.29 2.62
C LEU A 210 -12.55 -11.18 2.45
N LEU A 211 -13.75 -10.64 2.62
CA LEU A 211 -15.01 -11.35 2.35
C LEU A 211 -15.14 -11.76 0.87
N MET A 212 -14.67 -10.89 -0.06
CA MET A 212 -14.63 -11.28 -1.48
C MET A 212 -13.74 -12.50 -1.70
N VAL A 213 -12.56 -12.54 -1.08
CA VAL A 213 -11.63 -13.68 -1.18
C VAL A 213 -12.22 -14.95 -0.58
N MET A 214 -12.87 -14.84 0.59
CA MET A 214 -13.51 -15.96 1.28
C MET A 214 -14.67 -16.57 0.48
N GLY A 215 -15.45 -15.74 -0.19
CA GLY A 215 -16.64 -16.15 -0.95
C GLY A 215 -16.40 -16.29 -2.45
N ASP A 216 -15.19 -16.08 -2.91
CA ASP A 216 -14.81 -16.09 -4.34
C ASP A 216 -15.66 -15.12 -5.19
N PHE A 217 -15.89 -13.92 -4.65
CA PHE A 217 -16.62 -12.85 -5.31
C PHE A 217 -15.67 -11.94 -6.11
N GLU A 218 -16.09 -11.58 -7.33
CA GLU A 218 -15.35 -10.66 -8.20
C GLU A 218 -15.72 -9.18 -7.99
N GLU A 219 -16.92 -8.91 -7.49
CA GLU A 219 -17.46 -7.56 -7.31
C GLU A 219 -17.64 -7.24 -5.84
N ILE A 220 -17.11 -6.11 -5.36
CA ILE A 220 -17.28 -5.64 -3.98
C ILE A 220 -18.75 -5.43 -3.61
N ASP A 221 -19.60 -5.10 -4.57
CA ASP A 221 -21.05 -4.98 -4.40
C ASP A 221 -21.72 -6.25 -3.86
N SER A 222 -21.10 -7.41 -4.08
CA SER A 222 -21.63 -8.72 -3.63
C SER A 222 -21.49 -8.92 -2.12
N VAL A 223 -20.56 -8.21 -1.48
CA VAL A 223 -20.27 -8.33 -0.04
C VAL A 223 -20.74 -7.11 0.76
N LEU A 224 -21.17 -6.04 0.10
CA LEU A 224 -21.72 -4.84 0.75
C LEU A 224 -23.24 -4.91 0.88
N SER A 225 -23.77 -4.64 2.07
CA SER A 225 -25.22 -4.54 2.29
C SER A 225 -25.83 -3.37 1.50
N PHE A 226 -25.11 -2.24 1.45
CA PHE A 226 -25.51 -1.01 0.74
C PHE A 226 -24.30 -0.49 -0.03
N SER A 227 -24.21 -0.82 -1.32
CA SER A 227 -23.19 -0.24 -2.18
C SER A 227 -23.69 1.06 -2.80
N ILE A 228 -22.78 1.95 -3.16
CA ILE A 228 -23.11 3.24 -3.79
C ILE A 228 -23.91 3.06 -5.11
N LYS A 229 -23.76 1.93 -5.79
CA LYS A 229 -24.51 1.62 -7.01
C LYS A 229 -26.00 1.29 -6.75
N ARG A 230 -26.39 1.06 -5.49
CA ARG A 230 -27.73 0.61 -5.09
C ARG A 230 -28.48 1.60 -4.18
N VAL A 231 -27.86 2.78 -3.92
CA VAL A 231 -28.44 3.85 -3.09
C VAL A 231 -28.60 5.14 -3.87
#